data_b4d435b2ce0c48913a785e1171165480
#
_entry.id   b4d435b2ce0c48913a785e1171165480
#
_cell.length_a   1.000
_cell.length_b   1.000
_cell.length_c   1.000
_cell.angle_alpha   90.00
_cell.angle_beta   90.00
_cell.angle_gamma   90.00
#
_symmetry.space_group_name_H-M   'P 1'
#
loop_
_entity.id
_entity.type
_entity.pdbx_description
1 polymer ?
#
loop_
_entity_poly.entity_id
_entity_poly.type
_entity_poly.pdbx_seq_one_letter_code
_entity_poly.pdbx_strand_id
1 'polypeptide(L)'
;MDFFNQTGKLAIGSRLRMLTDKITVDAAAIYKMFGVDLKPKWFPVFFVLSRGEAKTITSIAKEIGHSHPSVSNIIKEMVAKGLVKETKDKSDGRRNMVMLSAKGKRMSDSFAEQCIDVTSAIEQITQQTQNDLWKAIEEWENLLSDKSLLERVKDAKQEREAKDIQIVSYEPCYQSAFRTLNEEWITAYFRMEEADYKALDHPQEYILDKGGDILVALYKGEPVGVCALCKMDHPVYDYELAKLAVSPKV
;
A
#
# COMPACT_ATOMS: atom_id res chain seq x y z
N MET A 1 28.11 -7.36 5.82
CA MET A 1 26.90 -7.53 4.95
C MET A 1 26.07 -8.77 5.28
N ASP A 2 26.24 -9.31 6.46
CA ASP A 2 25.55 -10.54 6.87
C ASP A 2 24.02 -10.34 7.03
N PHE A 3 23.61 -9.20 7.58
CA PHE A 3 22.19 -8.88 7.79
C PHE A 3 21.34 -8.96 6.51
N PHE A 4 21.80 -8.40 5.40
CA PHE A 4 21.04 -8.43 4.14
C PHE A 4 21.04 -9.79 3.47
N ASN A 5 22.06 -10.62 3.71
CA ASN A 5 22.09 -12.00 3.23
C ASN A 5 21.09 -12.87 4.01
N GLN A 6 20.93 -12.62 5.32
CA GLN A 6 19.97 -13.34 6.17
C GLN A 6 18.51 -12.90 5.90
N THR A 7 18.28 -11.60 5.72
CA THR A 7 16.91 -11.04 5.56
C THR A 7 16.43 -11.07 4.11
N GLY A 8 17.33 -11.10 3.15
CA GLY A 8 17.00 -11.07 1.73
C GLY A 8 16.11 -9.88 1.33
N LYS A 9 15.12 -10.15 0.51
CA LYS A 9 14.20 -9.13 -0.04
C LYS A 9 13.35 -8.43 1.03
N LEU A 10 13.17 -9.03 2.21
CA LEU A 10 12.43 -8.44 3.32
C LEU A 10 13.03 -7.08 3.74
N ALA A 11 14.34 -6.92 3.64
CA ALA A 11 15.05 -5.71 4.02
C ALA A 11 15.16 -4.66 2.90
N ILE A 12 14.34 -4.75 1.83
CA ILE A 12 14.45 -3.85 0.66
C ILE A 12 14.39 -2.36 1.07
N GLY A 13 13.45 -1.99 1.96
CA GLY A 13 13.32 -0.63 2.44
C GLY A 13 14.55 -0.12 3.17
N SER A 14 15.17 -0.96 4.02
CA SER A 14 16.41 -0.61 4.71
C SER A 14 17.58 -0.46 3.74
N ARG A 15 17.65 -1.31 2.72
CA ARG A 15 18.70 -1.26 1.70
C ARG A 15 18.60 -0.02 0.82
N LEU A 16 17.38 0.36 0.41
CA LEU A 16 17.12 1.60 -0.33
C LEU A 16 17.49 2.83 0.51
N ARG A 17 17.15 2.84 1.80
CA ARG A 17 17.54 3.94 2.70
C ARG A 17 19.05 4.09 2.78
N MET A 18 19.80 2.99 2.97
CA MET A 18 21.26 3.05 3.01
C MET A 18 21.88 3.56 1.70
N LEU A 19 21.29 3.17 0.56
CA LEU A 19 21.72 3.70 -0.74
C LEU A 19 21.43 5.20 -0.85
N THR A 20 20.26 5.63 -0.46
CA THR A 20 19.86 7.05 -0.42
C THR A 20 20.79 7.86 0.48
N ASP A 21 21.13 7.35 1.66
CA ASP A 21 22.05 8.02 2.59
C ASP A 21 23.44 8.24 1.97
N LYS A 22 24.00 7.23 1.29
CA LYS A 22 25.28 7.37 0.57
C LYS A 22 25.21 8.45 -0.49
N ILE A 23 24.20 8.41 -1.36
CA ILE A 23 24.03 9.41 -2.42
C ILE A 23 23.86 10.82 -1.82
N THR A 24 23.15 10.95 -0.70
CA THR A 24 22.90 12.23 -0.02
C THR A 24 24.19 12.83 0.56
N VAL A 25 25.06 11.99 1.13
CA VAL A 25 26.37 12.44 1.63
C VAL A 25 27.23 12.97 0.50
N ASP A 26 27.34 12.23 -0.61
CA ASP A 26 28.09 12.66 -1.79
C ASP A 26 27.50 13.91 -2.42
N ALA A 27 26.17 14.01 -2.50
CA ALA A 27 25.49 15.21 -3.02
C ALA A 27 25.88 16.48 -2.24
N ALA A 28 26.00 16.41 -0.92
CA ALA A 28 26.41 17.55 -0.11
C ALA A 28 27.87 17.98 -0.41
N ALA A 29 28.76 17.03 -0.65
CA ALA A 29 30.15 17.30 -1.05
C ALA A 29 30.22 17.89 -2.48
N ILE A 30 29.41 17.36 -3.40
CA ILE A 30 29.31 17.87 -4.78
C ILE A 30 28.85 19.34 -4.80
N TYR A 31 27.80 19.68 -4.05
CA TYR A 31 27.34 21.07 -3.94
C TYR A 31 28.48 22.02 -3.50
N LYS A 32 29.24 21.57 -2.51
CA LYS A 32 30.42 22.37 -2.04
C LYS A 32 31.49 22.52 -3.12
N MET A 33 31.73 21.46 -3.87
CA MET A 33 32.74 21.47 -4.98
C MET A 33 32.38 22.49 -6.06
N PHE A 34 31.11 22.65 -6.40
CA PHE A 34 30.62 23.61 -7.38
C PHE A 34 30.31 25.02 -6.80
N GLY A 35 30.53 25.22 -5.50
CA GLY A 35 30.20 26.51 -4.84
C GLY A 35 28.67 26.75 -4.74
N VAL A 36 27.87 25.67 -4.82
CA VAL A 36 26.42 25.72 -4.78
C VAL A 36 25.96 25.57 -3.32
N ASP A 37 25.42 26.60 -2.70
CA ASP A 37 24.94 26.62 -1.31
C ASP A 37 23.51 26.03 -1.23
N LEU A 38 23.37 24.75 -1.61
CA LEU A 38 22.11 23.99 -1.52
C LEU A 38 22.22 22.83 -0.52
N LYS A 39 21.07 22.48 0.04
CA LYS A 39 20.90 21.20 0.73
C LYS A 39 20.32 20.17 -0.25
N PRO A 40 20.73 18.88 -0.20
CA PRO A 40 20.21 17.85 -1.12
C PRO A 40 18.69 17.82 -1.21
N LYS A 41 17.96 17.95 -0.09
CA LYS A 41 16.49 17.99 -0.07
C LYS A 41 15.86 19.19 -0.80
N TRP A 42 16.63 20.24 -1.12
CA TRP A 42 16.15 21.41 -1.86
C TRP A 42 16.27 21.26 -3.38
N PHE A 43 17.02 20.25 -3.83
CA PHE A 43 17.29 20.01 -5.25
C PHE A 43 16.04 20.04 -6.12
N PRO A 44 14.95 19.29 -5.84
CA PRO A 44 13.81 19.27 -6.76
C PRO A 44 13.14 20.63 -6.91
N VAL A 45 13.03 21.39 -5.81
CA VAL A 45 12.43 22.74 -5.82
C VAL A 45 13.31 23.72 -6.55
N PHE A 46 14.64 23.71 -6.27
CA PHE A 46 15.57 24.60 -6.94
C PHE A 46 15.64 24.31 -8.44
N PHE A 47 15.68 23.05 -8.83
CA PHE A 47 15.70 22.62 -10.23
C PHE A 47 14.49 23.12 -11.02
N VAL A 48 13.28 23.00 -10.45
CA VAL A 48 12.05 23.52 -11.08
C VAL A 48 12.11 25.05 -11.24
N LEU A 49 12.59 25.77 -10.22
CA LEU A 49 12.66 27.24 -10.24
C LEU A 49 13.81 27.78 -11.09
N SER A 50 14.89 27.00 -11.32
CA SER A 50 16.02 27.41 -12.16
C SER A 50 15.64 27.55 -13.64
N ARG A 51 14.53 26.94 -14.06
CA ARG A 51 13.98 27.12 -15.42
C ARG A 51 13.40 28.51 -15.68
N GLY A 52 13.42 29.42 -14.69
CA GLY A 52 13.14 30.84 -14.85
C GLY A 52 11.68 31.25 -14.61
N GLU A 53 10.76 30.34 -14.46
CA GLU A 53 9.33 30.63 -14.25
C GLU A 53 8.98 30.77 -12.76
N ALA A 54 8.12 31.76 -12.45
CA ALA A 54 7.49 31.85 -11.14
C ALA A 54 6.37 30.82 -11.04
N LYS A 55 6.32 30.06 -9.95
CA LYS A 55 5.32 29.00 -9.75
C LYS A 55 4.69 29.10 -8.36
N THR A 56 3.47 28.58 -8.21
CA THR A 56 2.85 28.41 -6.88
C THR A 56 3.45 27.19 -6.16
N ILE A 57 3.38 27.19 -4.83
CA ILE A 57 3.80 26.03 -4.02
C ILE A 57 3.04 24.75 -4.45
N THR A 58 1.76 24.86 -4.72
CA THR A 58 0.92 23.75 -5.20
C THR A 58 1.40 23.21 -6.55
N SER A 59 1.75 24.11 -7.50
CA SER A 59 2.27 23.70 -8.81
C SER A 59 3.60 22.98 -8.67
N ILE A 60 4.52 23.52 -7.86
CA ILE A 60 5.82 22.87 -7.60
C ILE A 60 5.61 21.49 -6.96
N ALA A 61 4.77 21.40 -5.94
CA ALA A 61 4.47 20.13 -5.24
C ALA A 61 3.96 19.06 -6.22
N LYS A 62 3.04 19.43 -7.11
CA LYS A 62 2.52 18.51 -8.14
C LYS A 62 3.60 18.10 -9.13
N GLU A 63 4.45 19.03 -9.58
CA GLU A 63 5.49 18.77 -10.58
C GLU A 63 6.58 17.81 -10.06
N ILE A 64 6.94 17.92 -8.77
CA ILE A 64 8.00 17.08 -8.16
C ILE A 64 7.45 15.88 -7.38
N GLY A 65 6.14 15.64 -7.39
CA GLY A 65 5.53 14.51 -6.69
C GLY A 65 5.59 14.59 -5.16
N HIS A 66 5.74 15.79 -4.58
CA HIS A 66 5.85 15.98 -3.13
C HIS A 66 4.57 16.53 -2.53
N SER A 67 4.39 16.34 -1.21
CA SER A 67 3.26 16.94 -0.51
C SER A 67 3.42 18.46 -0.39
N HIS A 68 2.32 19.19 -0.43
CA HIS A 68 2.31 20.66 -0.25
C HIS A 68 3.02 21.12 1.05
N PRO A 69 2.81 20.51 2.24
CA PRO A 69 3.56 20.87 3.44
C PRO A 69 5.07 20.69 3.31
N SER A 70 5.53 19.63 2.65
CA SER A 70 6.95 19.38 2.42
C SER A 70 7.58 20.49 1.58
N VAL A 71 6.96 20.84 0.44
CA VAL A 71 7.44 21.92 -0.44
C VAL A 71 7.39 23.28 0.26
N SER A 72 6.32 23.56 1.01
CA SER A 72 6.20 24.80 1.81
C SER A 72 7.36 24.96 2.79
N ASN A 73 7.74 23.89 3.49
CA ASN A 73 8.88 23.92 4.42
C ASN A 73 10.22 24.14 3.70
N ILE A 74 10.44 23.48 2.58
CA ILE A 74 11.63 23.67 1.74
C ILE A 74 11.72 25.14 1.30
N ILE A 75 10.64 25.70 0.77
CA ILE A 75 10.60 27.08 0.32
C ILE A 75 10.89 28.07 1.44
N LYS A 76 10.31 27.88 2.63
CA LYS A 76 10.62 28.71 3.82
C LYS A 76 12.12 28.68 4.16
N GLU A 77 12.74 27.51 4.14
CA GLU A 77 14.18 27.38 4.37
C GLU A 77 15.00 28.10 3.27
N MET A 78 14.60 27.96 2.02
CA MET A 78 15.27 28.63 0.88
C MET A 78 15.08 30.15 0.89
N VAL A 79 13.92 30.64 1.29
CA VAL A 79 13.67 32.08 1.50
C VAL A 79 14.57 32.63 2.61
N ALA A 80 14.65 31.92 3.75
CA ALA A 80 15.56 32.31 4.86
C ALA A 80 17.04 32.36 4.44
N LYS A 81 17.45 31.55 3.46
CA LYS A 81 18.79 31.58 2.85
C LYS A 81 18.94 32.64 1.73
N GLY A 82 17.87 33.33 1.39
CA GLY A 82 17.84 34.33 0.37
C GLY A 82 18.00 33.79 -1.07
N LEU A 83 17.74 32.49 -1.30
CA LEU A 83 17.82 31.85 -2.62
C LEU A 83 16.54 32.01 -3.42
N VAL A 84 15.42 32.10 -2.74
CA VAL A 84 14.08 32.20 -3.31
C VAL A 84 13.36 33.40 -2.71
N LYS A 85 12.44 33.97 -3.46
CA LYS A 85 11.56 35.05 -3.02
C LYS A 85 10.10 34.70 -3.34
N GLU A 86 9.19 35.13 -2.48
CA GLU A 86 7.76 35.07 -2.71
C GLU A 86 7.24 36.41 -3.21
N THR A 87 6.34 36.40 -4.16
CA THR A 87 5.67 37.58 -4.72
C THR A 87 4.17 37.27 -4.86
N LYS A 88 3.34 38.31 -4.87
CA LYS A 88 1.93 38.15 -5.23
C LYS A 88 1.78 37.96 -6.73
N ASP A 89 0.85 37.10 -7.14
CA ASP A 89 0.45 36.97 -8.53
C ASP A 89 -0.13 38.31 -9.03
N LYS A 90 0.27 38.75 -10.21
CA LYS A 90 -0.21 40.00 -10.82
C LYS A 90 -1.69 39.91 -11.25
N SER A 91 -2.18 38.71 -11.55
CA SER A 91 -3.54 38.46 -12.03
C SER A 91 -4.48 38.07 -10.89
N ASP A 92 -3.99 37.41 -9.85
CA ASP A 92 -4.76 37.00 -8.67
C ASP A 92 -3.92 37.18 -7.40
N GLY A 93 -4.10 38.34 -6.75
CA GLY A 93 -3.36 38.71 -5.54
C GLY A 93 -3.52 37.75 -4.35
N ARG A 94 -4.42 36.75 -4.45
CA ARG A 94 -4.58 35.68 -3.45
C ARG A 94 -3.51 34.60 -3.57
N ARG A 95 -2.84 34.51 -4.74
CA ARG A 95 -1.83 33.48 -5.02
C ARG A 95 -0.44 34.02 -4.69
N ASN A 96 0.32 33.26 -3.92
CA ASN A 96 1.72 33.47 -3.70
C ASN A 96 2.54 32.73 -4.79
N MET A 97 3.33 33.49 -5.51
CA MET A 97 4.26 32.99 -6.51
C MET A 97 5.66 32.90 -5.92
N VAL A 98 6.37 31.84 -6.22
CA VAL A 98 7.74 31.56 -5.77
C VAL A 98 8.66 31.61 -6.97
N MET A 99 9.80 32.27 -6.83
CA MET A 99 10.82 32.37 -7.88
C MET A 99 12.21 32.51 -7.28
N LEU A 100 13.25 32.23 -8.06
CA LEU A 100 14.62 32.50 -7.63
C LEU A 100 14.84 33.99 -7.35
N SER A 101 15.57 34.30 -6.29
CA SER A 101 16.08 35.61 -5.99
C SER A 101 17.25 35.94 -6.92
N ALA A 102 17.78 37.15 -6.83
CA ALA A 102 19.03 37.51 -7.53
C ALA A 102 20.21 36.60 -7.11
N LYS A 103 20.30 36.21 -5.83
CA LYS A 103 21.32 35.26 -5.35
C LYS A 103 21.07 33.85 -5.94
N GLY A 104 19.81 33.36 -5.96
CA GLY A 104 19.48 32.06 -6.55
C GLY A 104 19.79 32.03 -8.06
N LYS A 105 19.47 33.11 -8.79
CA LYS A 105 19.78 33.20 -10.22
C LYS A 105 21.27 33.14 -10.51
N ARG A 106 22.11 33.88 -9.76
CA ARG A 106 23.57 33.82 -9.92
C ARG A 106 24.14 32.42 -9.66
N MET A 107 23.50 31.63 -8.82
CA MET A 107 23.92 30.27 -8.52
C MET A 107 23.45 29.27 -9.61
N SER A 108 22.51 29.66 -10.46
CA SER A 108 21.92 28.71 -11.46
C SER A 108 22.95 28.24 -12.49
N ASP A 109 23.95 29.03 -12.84
CA ASP A 109 24.96 28.64 -13.84
C ASP A 109 25.83 27.49 -13.29
N SER A 110 26.43 27.68 -12.12
CA SER A 110 27.20 26.61 -11.44
C SER A 110 26.34 25.38 -11.12
N PHE A 111 25.07 25.60 -10.81
CA PHE A 111 24.13 24.51 -10.62
C PHE A 111 23.85 23.72 -11.91
N ALA A 112 23.77 24.40 -13.06
CA ALA A 112 23.58 23.76 -14.35
C ALA A 112 24.79 22.90 -14.73
N GLU A 113 26.02 23.42 -14.55
CA GLU A 113 27.25 22.66 -14.74
C GLU A 113 27.31 21.43 -13.85
N GLN A 114 26.98 21.58 -12.56
CA GLN A 114 26.88 20.48 -11.64
C GLN A 114 25.89 19.41 -12.13
N CYS A 115 24.70 19.79 -12.62
CA CYS A 115 23.71 18.86 -13.13
C CYS A 115 24.26 18.05 -14.31
N ILE A 116 25.03 18.65 -15.21
CA ILE A 116 25.64 17.94 -16.35
C ILE A 116 26.61 16.86 -15.84
N ASP A 117 27.49 17.21 -14.93
CA ASP A 117 28.55 16.33 -14.45
C ASP A 117 27.94 15.19 -13.57
N VAL A 118 26.95 15.51 -12.73
CA VAL A 118 26.23 14.50 -11.95
C VAL A 118 25.45 13.53 -12.86
N THR A 119 24.80 14.03 -13.91
CA THR A 119 24.12 13.17 -14.88
C THR A 119 25.10 12.23 -15.55
N SER A 120 26.24 12.74 -16.04
CA SER A 120 27.28 11.92 -16.65
C SER A 120 27.82 10.84 -15.71
N ALA A 121 28.06 11.19 -14.43
CA ALA A 121 28.51 10.23 -13.43
C ALA A 121 27.47 9.13 -13.14
N ILE A 122 26.18 9.48 -13.06
CA ILE A 122 25.09 8.51 -12.87
C ILE A 122 24.98 7.60 -14.09
N GLU A 123 25.08 8.13 -15.30
CA GLU A 123 25.06 7.34 -16.53
C GLU A 123 26.22 6.34 -16.58
N GLN A 124 27.45 6.76 -16.18
CA GLN A 124 28.61 5.85 -16.08
C GLN A 124 28.36 4.72 -15.08
N ILE A 125 27.77 5.00 -13.92
CA ILE A 125 27.42 3.96 -12.94
C ILE A 125 26.37 3.00 -13.55
N THR A 126 25.34 3.54 -14.19
CA THR A 126 24.27 2.75 -14.82
C THR A 126 24.82 1.79 -15.89
N GLN A 127 25.78 2.27 -16.71
CA GLN A 127 26.43 1.45 -17.73
C GLN A 127 27.28 0.31 -17.14
N GLN A 128 27.76 0.43 -15.91
CA GLN A 128 28.55 -0.59 -15.21
C GLN A 128 27.66 -1.62 -14.47
N THR A 129 26.35 -1.39 -14.37
CA THR A 129 25.43 -2.30 -13.72
C THR A 129 24.76 -3.24 -14.73
N GLN A 130 24.44 -4.48 -14.29
CA GLN A 130 23.69 -5.41 -15.12
C GLN A 130 22.22 -5.06 -15.27
N ASN A 131 21.67 -4.34 -14.28
CA ASN A 131 20.27 -3.96 -14.21
C ASN A 131 20.17 -2.44 -14.12
N ASP A 132 19.24 -1.88 -14.88
CA ASP A 132 18.93 -0.44 -14.85
C ASP A 132 18.09 -0.15 -13.60
N LEU A 133 18.73 0.46 -12.60
CA LEU A 133 18.08 0.80 -11.34
C LEU A 133 16.95 1.83 -11.53
N TRP A 134 17.12 2.79 -12.47
CA TRP A 134 16.10 3.80 -12.73
C TRP A 134 14.80 3.17 -13.21
N LYS A 135 14.87 2.30 -14.21
CA LYS A 135 13.71 1.57 -14.72
C LYS A 135 13.09 0.65 -13.66
N ALA A 136 13.93 -0.03 -12.87
CA ALA A 136 13.42 -0.87 -11.79
C ALA A 136 12.63 -0.09 -10.73
N ILE A 137 13.08 1.12 -10.39
CA ILE A 137 12.34 2.01 -9.47
C ILE A 137 11.00 2.42 -10.09
N GLU A 138 11.00 2.86 -11.35
CA GLU A 138 9.79 3.27 -12.08
C GLU A 138 8.74 2.13 -12.16
N GLU A 139 9.20 0.90 -12.43
CA GLU A 139 8.33 -0.29 -12.41
C GLU A 139 7.73 -0.54 -11.01
N TRP A 140 8.53 -0.39 -9.95
CA TRP A 140 8.05 -0.54 -8.57
C TRP A 140 7.04 0.53 -8.19
N GLU A 141 7.27 1.79 -8.56
CA GLU A 141 6.36 2.91 -8.31
C GLU A 141 5.00 2.65 -8.98
N ASN A 142 4.99 2.21 -10.25
CA ASN A 142 3.78 1.87 -10.97
C ASN A 142 3.02 0.72 -10.29
N LEU A 143 3.72 -0.39 -9.98
CA LEU A 143 3.12 -1.56 -9.33
C LEU A 143 2.56 -1.25 -7.93
N LEU A 144 3.21 -0.36 -7.19
CA LEU A 144 2.73 0.06 -5.86
C LEU A 144 1.60 1.08 -5.93
N SER A 145 1.48 1.82 -7.03
CA SER A 145 0.34 2.70 -7.31
C SER A 145 -0.92 1.90 -7.66
N ASP A 146 -0.77 0.81 -8.42
CA ASP A 146 -1.88 -0.09 -8.78
C ASP A 146 -2.38 -0.88 -7.56
N LYS A 147 -1.47 -1.42 -6.77
CA LYS A 147 -1.78 -2.19 -5.57
C LYS A 147 -0.69 -2.01 -4.51
N SER A 148 -1.04 -1.42 -3.40
CA SER A 148 -0.12 -1.12 -2.31
C SER A 148 0.54 -2.38 -1.72
N LEU A 149 1.72 -2.24 -1.12
CA LEU A 149 2.39 -3.34 -0.42
C LEU A 149 1.50 -3.91 0.70
N LEU A 150 0.74 -3.05 1.40
CA LEU A 150 -0.19 -3.49 2.44
C LEU A 150 -1.26 -4.44 1.89
N GLU A 151 -1.87 -4.09 0.75
CA GLU A 151 -2.89 -4.94 0.11
C GLU A 151 -2.30 -6.28 -0.32
N ARG A 152 -1.12 -6.28 -0.93
CA ARG A 152 -0.40 -7.51 -1.30
C ARG A 152 -0.09 -8.40 -0.10
N VAL A 153 0.27 -7.81 1.05
CA VAL A 153 0.52 -8.56 2.30
C VAL A 153 -0.78 -9.12 2.87
N LYS A 154 -1.90 -8.38 2.76
CA LYS A 154 -3.23 -8.90 3.17
C LYS A 154 -3.61 -10.13 2.36
N ASP A 155 -3.46 -10.08 1.03
CA ASP A 155 -3.75 -11.23 0.18
C ASP A 155 -2.87 -12.43 0.52
N ALA A 156 -1.57 -12.22 0.63
CA ALA A 156 -0.64 -13.29 1.00
C ALA A 156 -0.96 -13.90 2.38
N LYS A 157 -1.45 -13.07 3.32
CA LYS A 157 -1.94 -13.54 4.61
C LYS A 157 -3.18 -14.42 4.45
N GLN A 158 -4.17 -13.95 3.67
CA GLN A 158 -5.39 -14.70 3.41
C GLN A 158 -5.10 -16.03 2.71
N GLU A 159 -4.25 -16.03 1.69
CA GLU A 159 -3.83 -17.26 1.00
C GLU A 159 -3.14 -18.25 1.93
N ARG A 160 -2.31 -17.76 2.84
CA ARG A 160 -1.66 -18.62 3.85
C ARG A 160 -2.67 -19.22 4.83
N GLU A 161 -3.61 -18.41 5.31
CA GLU A 161 -4.64 -18.83 6.27
C GLU A 161 -5.67 -19.74 5.63
N ALA A 162 -6.01 -19.52 4.36
CA ALA A 162 -6.90 -20.40 3.60
C ALA A 162 -6.37 -21.84 3.46
N LYS A 163 -5.06 -22.05 3.50
CA LYS A 163 -4.46 -23.40 3.46
C LYS A 163 -4.78 -24.23 4.70
N ASP A 164 -5.09 -23.59 5.82
CA ASP A 164 -5.46 -24.25 7.06
C ASP A 164 -6.97 -24.55 7.14
N ILE A 165 -7.74 -24.15 6.10
CA ILE A 165 -9.17 -24.38 6.00
C ILE A 165 -9.42 -25.64 5.16
N GLN A 166 -10.20 -26.56 5.69
CA GLN A 166 -10.69 -27.75 4.99
C GLN A 166 -12.20 -27.74 4.96
N ILE A 167 -12.78 -28.00 3.81
CA ILE A 167 -14.22 -28.20 3.69
C ILE A 167 -14.46 -29.69 3.63
N VAL A 168 -15.27 -30.18 4.56
CA VAL A 168 -15.62 -31.60 4.67
C VAL A 168 -17.14 -31.79 4.66
N SER A 169 -17.61 -32.96 4.24
CA SER A 169 -19.00 -33.34 4.39
C SER A 169 -19.31 -33.54 5.86
N TYR A 170 -20.57 -33.32 6.20
CA TYR A 170 -21.06 -33.54 7.56
C TYR A 170 -20.91 -35.01 7.96
N GLU A 171 -20.46 -35.18 9.18
CA GLU A 171 -20.47 -36.45 9.91
C GLU A 171 -21.11 -36.25 11.30
N PRO A 172 -21.63 -37.32 11.97
CA PRO A 172 -22.27 -37.19 13.29
C PRO A 172 -21.39 -36.53 14.36
N CYS A 173 -20.06 -36.62 14.23
CA CYS A 173 -19.13 -35.95 15.14
C CYS A 173 -19.21 -34.41 15.07
N TYR A 174 -19.70 -33.85 13.98
CA TYR A 174 -19.85 -32.40 13.78
C TYR A 174 -21.22 -31.85 14.21
N GLN A 175 -22.14 -32.73 14.68
CA GLN A 175 -23.52 -32.34 15.04
C GLN A 175 -23.54 -31.22 16.10
N SER A 176 -22.70 -31.32 17.13
CA SER A 176 -22.60 -30.29 18.16
C SER A 176 -22.16 -28.96 17.62
N ALA A 177 -21.15 -28.95 16.72
CA ALA A 177 -20.66 -27.75 16.08
C ALA A 177 -21.71 -27.14 15.14
N PHE A 178 -22.39 -27.97 14.33
CA PHE A 178 -23.46 -27.54 13.44
C PHE A 178 -24.57 -26.82 14.21
N ARG A 179 -24.99 -27.38 15.36
CA ARG A 179 -25.96 -26.76 16.22
C ARG A 179 -25.46 -25.45 16.83
N THR A 180 -24.32 -25.52 17.52
CA THR A 180 -23.80 -24.37 18.30
C THR A 180 -23.53 -23.15 17.42
N LEU A 181 -22.87 -23.31 16.28
CA LEU A 181 -22.58 -22.22 15.38
C LEU A 181 -23.84 -21.54 14.85
N ASN A 182 -24.87 -22.32 14.46
CA ASN A 182 -26.12 -21.76 14.01
C ASN A 182 -26.91 -21.10 15.16
N GLU A 183 -26.94 -21.70 16.34
CA GLU A 183 -27.63 -21.17 17.54
C GLU A 183 -26.97 -19.81 17.95
N GLU A 184 -25.65 -19.74 17.99
CA GLU A 184 -24.93 -18.50 18.27
C GLU A 184 -25.26 -17.41 17.23
N TRP A 185 -25.29 -17.75 15.94
CA TRP A 185 -25.62 -16.79 14.89
C TRP A 185 -27.09 -16.36 14.95
N ILE A 186 -28.03 -17.29 15.08
CA ILE A 186 -29.46 -16.99 15.12
C ILE A 186 -29.78 -16.13 16.34
N THR A 187 -29.29 -16.49 17.53
CA THR A 187 -29.59 -15.76 18.78
C THR A 187 -28.96 -14.39 18.86
N ALA A 188 -27.93 -14.13 18.07
CA ALA A 188 -27.32 -12.79 17.95
C ALA A 188 -28.25 -11.76 17.26
N TYR A 189 -29.13 -12.19 16.37
CA TYR A 189 -29.97 -11.32 15.54
C TYR A 189 -31.47 -11.65 15.58
N PHE A 190 -31.84 -12.87 15.94
CA PHE A 190 -33.20 -13.41 15.86
C PHE A 190 -33.52 -14.26 17.10
N ARG A 191 -34.68 -14.86 17.08
CA ARG A 191 -35.07 -15.88 18.06
C ARG A 191 -35.10 -17.24 17.37
N MET A 192 -34.70 -18.26 18.10
CA MET A 192 -34.83 -19.65 17.66
C MET A 192 -36.30 -20.05 17.53
N GLU A 193 -36.66 -20.64 16.41
CA GLU A 193 -37.97 -21.14 16.11
C GLU A 193 -38.02 -22.69 16.21
N GLU A 194 -39.20 -23.30 16.28
CA GLU A 194 -39.34 -24.75 16.36
C GLU A 194 -38.70 -25.47 15.16
N ALA A 195 -38.79 -24.85 13.98
CA ALA A 195 -38.16 -25.38 12.77
C ALA A 195 -36.62 -25.37 12.85
N ASP A 196 -36.04 -24.38 13.53
CA ASP A 196 -34.60 -24.34 13.75
C ASP A 196 -34.17 -25.49 14.67
N TYR A 197 -34.85 -25.67 15.81
CA TYR A 197 -34.54 -26.75 16.72
C TYR A 197 -34.58 -28.10 16.01
N LYS A 198 -35.66 -28.39 15.24
CA LYS A 198 -35.78 -29.65 14.49
C LYS A 198 -34.62 -29.89 13.54
N ALA A 199 -34.25 -28.88 12.73
CA ALA A 199 -33.18 -29.00 11.75
C ALA A 199 -31.80 -29.11 12.41
N LEU A 200 -31.57 -28.39 13.51
CA LEU A 200 -30.27 -28.36 14.20
C LEU A 200 -30.07 -29.54 15.15
N ASP A 201 -31.14 -30.06 15.76
CA ASP A 201 -31.06 -31.21 16.65
C ASP A 201 -31.04 -32.54 15.90
N HIS A 202 -31.73 -32.60 14.76
CA HIS A 202 -31.88 -33.79 13.94
C HIS A 202 -31.54 -33.54 12.46
N PRO A 203 -30.31 -33.09 12.14
CA PRO A 203 -29.91 -32.74 10.78
C PRO A 203 -29.99 -33.94 9.82
N GLN A 204 -29.77 -35.16 10.29
CA GLN A 204 -29.92 -36.36 9.50
C GLN A 204 -31.33 -36.47 8.93
N GLU A 205 -32.34 -36.40 9.80
CA GLU A 205 -33.77 -36.59 9.45
C GLU A 205 -34.32 -35.40 8.63
N TYR A 206 -33.96 -34.17 9.03
CA TYR A 206 -34.58 -32.95 8.50
C TYR A 206 -33.86 -32.35 7.28
N ILE A 207 -32.62 -32.74 7.03
CA ILE A 207 -31.81 -32.21 5.93
C ILE A 207 -31.31 -33.35 5.03
N LEU A 208 -30.49 -34.27 5.56
CA LEU A 208 -29.80 -35.28 4.75
C LEU A 208 -30.73 -36.32 4.16
N ASP A 209 -31.62 -36.90 4.95
CA ASP A 209 -32.58 -37.94 4.49
C ASP A 209 -33.62 -37.38 3.49
N LYS A 210 -33.78 -36.05 3.47
CA LYS A 210 -34.59 -35.33 2.47
C LYS A 210 -33.87 -35.04 1.18
N GLY A 211 -32.60 -35.46 1.06
CA GLY A 211 -31.75 -35.23 -0.11
C GLY A 211 -31.04 -33.87 -0.12
N GLY A 212 -30.92 -33.25 1.05
CA GLY A 212 -30.04 -32.10 1.27
C GLY A 212 -28.61 -32.54 1.55
N ASP A 213 -27.73 -31.56 1.79
CA ASP A 213 -26.31 -31.77 2.14
C ASP A 213 -25.87 -30.76 3.19
N ILE A 214 -24.84 -31.09 3.97
CA ILE A 214 -24.24 -30.20 4.97
C ILE A 214 -22.74 -30.25 4.81
N LEU A 215 -22.13 -29.05 4.67
CA LEU A 215 -20.69 -28.84 4.64
C LEU A 215 -20.22 -28.24 5.95
N VAL A 216 -19.05 -28.67 6.39
CA VAL A 216 -18.38 -28.17 7.59
C VAL A 216 -17.02 -27.60 7.18
N ALA A 217 -16.75 -26.37 7.57
CA ALA A 217 -15.44 -25.75 7.43
C ALA A 217 -14.63 -25.99 8.70
N LEU A 218 -13.48 -26.62 8.54
CA LEU A 218 -12.50 -26.84 9.60
C LEU A 218 -11.34 -25.84 9.45
N TYR A 219 -10.97 -25.20 10.53
CA TYR A 219 -9.75 -24.41 10.62
C TYR A 219 -8.81 -25.08 11.61
N LYS A 220 -7.66 -25.56 11.11
CA LYS A 220 -6.71 -26.36 11.92
C LYS A 220 -7.34 -27.57 12.60
N GLY A 221 -8.31 -28.19 11.94
CA GLY A 221 -9.04 -29.37 12.43
C GLY A 221 -10.24 -29.08 13.33
N GLU A 222 -10.47 -27.82 13.73
CA GLU A 222 -11.62 -27.42 14.54
C GLU A 222 -12.77 -26.89 13.67
N PRO A 223 -14.03 -27.28 13.90
CA PRO A 223 -15.17 -26.76 13.15
C PRO A 223 -15.39 -25.27 13.44
N VAL A 224 -15.32 -24.46 12.39
CA VAL A 224 -15.46 -22.99 12.48
C VAL A 224 -16.57 -22.43 11.61
N GLY A 225 -17.09 -23.22 10.69
CA GLY A 225 -18.20 -22.83 9.84
C GLY A 225 -19.01 -24.01 9.39
N VAL A 226 -20.27 -23.76 9.10
CA VAL A 226 -21.23 -24.76 8.64
C VAL A 226 -22.17 -24.16 7.61
N CYS A 227 -22.63 -24.97 6.68
CA CYS A 227 -23.59 -24.57 5.67
C CYS A 227 -24.44 -25.78 5.27
N ALA A 228 -25.77 -25.64 5.22
CA ALA A 228 -26.67 -26.65 4.73
C ALA A 228 -27.29 -26.27 3.38
N LEU A 229 -27.42 -27.24 2.50
CA LEU A 229 -28.19 -27.18 1.28
C LEU A 229 -29.47 -28.02 1.52
N CYS A 230 -30.59 -27.34 1.74
CA CYS A 230 -31.87 -27.98 2.03
C CYS A 230 -32.67 -28.18 0.74
N LYS A 231 -33.17 -29.39 0.49
CA LYS A 231 -34.03 -29.64 -0.64
C LYS A 231 -35.37 -28.94 -0.43
N MET A 232 -35.85 -28.26 -1.48
CA MET A 232 -37.12 -27.54 -1.50
C MET A 232 -38.15 -28.23 -2.36
N ASP A 233 -39.42 -28.12 -1.96
CA ASP A 233 -40.56 -28.40 -2.83
C ASP A 233 -41.05 -27.09 -3.42
N HIS A 234 -40.36 -26.61 -4.47
CA HIS A 234 -40.63 -25.31 -5.10
C HIS A 234 -40.56 -25.43 -6.63
N PRO A 235 -41.48 -24.79 -7.38
CA PRO A 235 -41.59 -24.98 -8.83
C PRO A 235 -40.41 -24.52 -9.64
N VAL A 236 -39.52 -23.69 -9.08
CA VAL A 236 -38.38 -23.07 -9.77
C VAL A 236 -37.02 -23.43 -9.16
N TYR A 237 -36.98 -23.73 -7.86
CA TYR A 237 -35.74 -23.98 -7.13
C TYR A 237 -35.76 -25.35 -6.49
N ASP A 238 -34.72 -26.13 -6.71
CA ASP A 238 -34.61 -27.49 -6.11
C ASP A 238 -34.03 -27.43 -4.69
N TYR A 239 -33.21 -26.41 -4.38
CA TYR A 239 -32.51 -26.31 -3.11
C TYR A 239 -32.46 -24.87 -2.59
N GLU A 240 -32.40 -24.76 -1.27
CA GLU A 240 -32.12 -23.53 -0.51
C GLU A 240 -30.81 -23.67 0.22
N LEU A 241 -29.97 -22.59 0.13
CA LEU A 241 -28.80 -22.46 0.98
C LEU A 241 -29.27 -21.96 2.35
N ALA A 242 -29.17 -22.80 3.37
CA ALA A 242 -29.69 -22.55 4.71
C ALA A 242 -28.62 -22.84 5.77
N LYS A 243 -28.89 -22.45 7.02
CA LYS A 243 -28.06 -22.81 8.17
C LYS A 243 -26.57 -22.48 7.94
N LEU A 244 -26.31 -21.32 7.32
CA LEU A 244 -24.95 -20.80 7.12
C LEU A 244 -24.52 -20.01 8.34
N ALA A 245 -23.49 -20.49 9.03
CA ALA A 245 -22.92 -19.85 10.19
C ALA A 245 -21.40 -20.02 10.21
N VAL A 246 -20.69 -18.96 10.59
CA VAL A 246 -19.22 -18.97 10.77
C VAL A 246 -18.90 -18.39 12.14
N SER A 247 -17.94 -18.98 12.83
CA SER A 247 -17.47 -18.49 14.11
C SER A 247 -16.87 -17.10 14.00
N PRO A 248 -17.23 -16.14 14.85
CA PRO A 248 -16.60 -14.80 14.87
C PRO A 248 -15.16 -14.81 15.38
N LYS A 249 -14.63 -15.96 15.78
CA LYS A 249 -13.27 -16.12 16.35
C LYS A 249 -12.20 -16.39 15.28
N VAL A 250 -12.57 -16.52 14.01
CA VAL A 250 -11.67 -16.80 12.87
C VAL A 250 -11.81 -15.75 11.79
#